data_5afd54acc4cb08bb7d0b3bd5a68e3052
#
_entry.id   5afd54acc4cb08bb7d0b3bd5a68e3052
#
_cell.length_a   1.000
_cell.length_b   1.000
_cell.length_c   1.000
_cell.angle_alpha   90.00
_cell.angle_beta   90.00
_cell.angle_gamma   90.00
#
_symmetry.space_group_name_H-M   'P 1'
#
loop_
_entity.id
_entity.type
_entity.pdbx_description
1 polymer ?
#
loop_
_entity_poly.entity_id
_entity_poly.type
_entity_poly.pdbx_seq_one_letter_code
_entity_poly.pdbx_strand_id
1 'polypeptide(L)'
;MVEREYSHECFRGWQQFPKNLPLSLLHVDPNRYCERLSQDSERLFVPNGNSRVWALVIDDTVVSKDGKRSVQHITIKDSSQLASRLENPLSSTSVFFIRQSFSWGRLLISEEMLRKLFTSQKVHPNFLDVVHVFGEKTEPVEESFSTFFYHPLSQYRVAFSENLSENEGYAVGYNIKFVAGHGRKFLKDPYSVRETGVFQLFANGSRTTQQCNWVFIHASDALEERLGEVFRNAKETTCVLQFQIHALVLLSVSENWRPYTNYLEESFQKLLERGFYTNINRPTTEGGIEADFSDIRNLQLLTDKLRRLCHILQLNINLGMQLKSCMGCMIQTSSSGASLSTSLDWFNSQMDLYLSQHKTHLARIESLVSRAQGVSSLIQNILDIRTAESNSRINSAVHDITEQGIQENKLIKRLTHQSTQDTRVMKVIALISAIFLPATFVAVSNS
;
A
#
# COMPACT_ATOMS: atom_id res chain seq x y z
N MET A 1 20.69 47.68 -9.08
CA MET A 1 20.16 46.76 -10.09
C MET A 1 18.76 46.41 -9.61
N VAL A 2 17.73 47.05 -10.15
CA VAL A 2 16.33 46.79 -9.81
C VAL A 2 15.95 45.52 -10.62
N GLU A 3 15.85 44.41 -9.96
CA GLU A 3 15.22 43.22 -10.55
C GLU A 3 13.80 43.62 -10.95
N ARG A 4 13.55 43.61 -12.24
CA ARG A 4 12.19 43.72 -12.77
C ARG A 4 11.43 42.48 -12.32
N GLU A 5 10.65 42.58 -11.28
CA GLU A 5 9.54 41.67 -11.00
C GLU A 5 8.57 41.76 -12.18
N TYR A 6 8.80 40.94 -13.21
CA TYR A 6 7.75 40.62 -14.16
C TYR A 6 6.71 39.86 -13.35
N SER A 7 5.59 40.49 -13.06
CA SER A 7 4.44 39.83 -12.43
C SER A 7 3.87 38.86 -13.44
N HIS A 8 4.29 37.58 -13.30
CA HIS A 8 3.81 36.49 -14.10
C HIS A 8 2.32 36.25 -13.78
N GLU A 9 1.43 36.71 -14.64
CA GLU A 9 -0.03 36.68 -14.38
C GLU A 9 -0.57 35.26 -14.19
N CYS A 10 -0.01 34.26 -14.86
CA CYS A 10 -0.52 32.89 -14.85
C CYS A 10 -0.36 32.18 -13.48
N PHE A 11 0.53 32.61 -12.60
CA PHE A 11 0.68 32.09 -11.25
C PHE A 11 0.76 33.19 -10.19
N ARG A 12 0.10 34.32 -10.42
CA ARG A 12 0.05 35.45 -9.50
C ARG A 12 -0.47 35.02 -8.13
N GLY A 13 0.23 35.45 -7.05
CA GLY A 13 -0.14 35.08 -5.68
C GLY A 13 0.11 33.63 -5.29
N TRP A 14 0.95 32.92 -6.01
CA TRP A 14 1.26 31.50 -5.78
C TRP A 14 1.71 31.17 -4.34
N GLN A 15 2.37 32.12 -3.67
CA GLN A 15 2.81 31.95 -2.27
C GLN A 15 1.64 31.65 -1.33
N GLN A 16 0.46 32.15 -1.67
CA GLN A 16 -0.77 31.98 -0.89
C GLN A 16 -1.62 30.80 -1.36
N PHE A 17 -1.13 29.97 -2.32
CA PHE A 17 -1.89 28.80 -2.75
C PHE A 17 -2.28 27.90 -1.55
N PRO A 18 -3.53 27.45 -1.46
CA PRO A 18 -4.67 27.62 -2.39
C PRO A 18 -5.56 28.85 -2.14
N LYS A 19 -5.20 29.78 -1.23
CA LYS A 19 -5.99 30.99 -0.90
C LYS A 19 -6.14 31.96 -2.08
N ASN A 20 -5.18 31.93 -3.01
CA ASN A 20 -5.17 32.77 -4.20
C ASN A 20 -6.13 32.29 -5.29
N LEU A 21 -6.69 31.11 -5.14
CA LEU A 21 -7.68 30.59 -6.09
C LEU A 21 -9.05 31.17 -5.78
N PRO A 22 -9.78 31.64 -6.78
CA PRO A 22 -11.11 32.20 -6.62
C PRO A 22 -12.15 31.06 -6.45
N LEU A 23 -12.20 30.46 -5.28
CA LEU A 23 -13.07 29.32 -4.98
C LEU A 23 -14.27 29.73 -4.14
N SER A 24 -15.42 29.10 -4.37
CA SER A 24 -16.54 29.21 -3.44
C SER A 24 -16.17 28.53 -2.10
N LEU A 25 -16.19 29.30 -1.02
CA LEU A 25 -15.77 28.88 0.33
C LEU A 25 -16.73 27.91 1.02
N LEU A 26 -17.83 27.52 0.38
CA LEU A 26 -18.88 26.74 1.02
C LEU A 26 -18.44 25.31 1.43
N HIS A 27 -17.37 24.77 0.83
CA HIS A 27 -16.98 23.36 1.06
C HIS A 27 -15.48 23.17 1.33
N VAL A 28 -14.67 24.22 1.27
CA VAL A 28 -13.20 24.12 1.39
C VAL A 28 -12.68 25.27 2.24
N ASP A 29 -11.91 24.96 3.29
CA ASP A 29 -11.15 25.96 4.04
C ASP A 29 -9.73 26.10 3.47
N PRO A 30 -9.45 27.15 2.66
CA PRO A 30 -8.15 27.32 2.04
C PRO A 30 -7.04 27.62 3.06
N ASN A 31 -7.37 28.16 4.24
CA ASN A 31 -6.40 28.43 5.29
C ASN A 31 -5.83 27.12 5.83
N ARG A 32 -6.71 26.19 6.19
CA ARG A 32 -6.34 24.85 6.67
C ARG A 32 -5.44 24.09 5.68
N TYR A 33 -5.78 24.12 4.39
CA TYR A 33 -4.96 23.48 3.36
C TYR A 33 -3.60 24.15 3.19
N CYS A 34 -3.54 25.49 3.25
CA CYS A 34 -2.29 26.23 3.14
C CYS A 34 -1.37 25.94 4.33
N GLU A 35 -1.90 25.94 5.55
CA GLU A 35 -1.15 25.63 6.78
C GLU A 35 -0.64 24.19 6.79
N ARG A 36 -1.50 23.22 6.48
CA ARG A 36 -1.11 21.80 6.39
C ARG A 36 0.00 21.57 5.36
N LEU A 37 -0.11 22.22 4.19
CA LEU A 37 0.92 22.11 3.14
C LEU A 37 2.28 22.62 3.62
N SER A 38 2.30 23.75 4.37
CA SER A 38 3.53 24.30 4.95
C SER A 38 4.08 23.43 6.08
N GLN A 39 3.22 22.90 6.95
CA GLN A 39 3.63 22.00 8.04
C GLN A 39 4.27 20.72 7.54
N ASP A 40 3.71 20.13 6.48
CA ASP A 40 4.18 18.87 5.91
C ASP A 40 5.29 19.06 4.85
N SER A 41 5.72 20.29 4.58
CA SER A 41 6.62 20.62 3.47
C SER A 41 7.93 19.83 3.48
N GLU A 42 8.58 19.71 4.64
CA GLU A 42 9.84 18.95 4.78
C GLU A 42 9.68 17.46 4.46
N ARG A 43 8.53 16.89 4.79
CA ARG A 43 8.20 15.49 4.52
C ARG A 43 7.82 15.28 3.06
N LEU A 44 7.12 16.23 2.46
CA LEU A 44 6.54 16.09 1.12
C LEU A 44 7.54 16.38 0.00
N PHE A 45 8.37 17.41 0.15
CA PHE A 45 9.10 18.00 -0.97
C PHE A 45 10.61 17.86 -0.85
N VAL A 46 11.28 17.83 -2.00
CA VAL A 46 12.73 17.99 -2.04
C VAL A 46 13.14 19.45 -1.87
N PRO A 47 14.34 19.75 -1.33
CA PRO A 47 14.87 21.10 -1.30
C PRO A 47 14.98 21.73 -2.69
N ASN A 48 14.95 23.07 -2.73
CA ASN A 48 15.23 23.82 -3.95
C ASN A 48 16.57 23.36 -4.56
N GLY A 49 16.60 23.17 -5.89
CA GLY A 49 17.77 22.67 -6.62
C GLY A 49 17.77 21.16 -6.85
N ASN A 50 17.01 20.38 -6.12
CA ASN A 50 16.87 18.94 -6.32
C ASN A 50 15.58 18.56 -7.07
N SER A 51 14.82 19.56 -7.53
CA SER A 51 13.57 19.35 -8.22
C SER A 51 13.77 18.77 -9.61
N ARG A 52 12.86 17.86 -10.00
CA ARG A 52 12.74 17.29 -11.35
C ARG A 52 11.28 17.05 -11.64
N VAL A 53 10.68 17.94 -12.41
CA VAL A 53 9.30 17.79 -12.88
C VAL A 53 9.34 17.45 -14.36
N TRP A 54 8.59 16.45 -14.76
CA TRP A 54 8.48 16.05 -16.17
C TRP A 54 7.22 16.65 -16.76
N ALA A 55 7.28 17.05 -18.02
CA ALA A 55 6.13 17.53 -18.74
C ALA A 55 6.10 16.98 -20.17
N LEU A 56 4.89 16.72 -20.67
CA LEU A 56 4.67 16.51 -22.09
C LEU A 56 4.44 17.86 -22.76
N VAL A 57 5.31 18.19 -23.67
CA VAL A 57 5.18 19.35 -24.55
C VAL A 57 4.44 18.89 -25.79
N ILE A 58 3.19 19.30 -25.89
CA ILE A 58 2.35 19.06 -27.06
C ILE A 58 2.42 20.34 -27.91
N ASP A 59 2.85 20.22 -29.14
CA ASP A 59 2.92 21.35 -30.08
C ASP A 59 1.83 21.19 -31.13
N ASP A 60 0.80 22.03 -31.01
CA ASP A 60 -0.33 22.04 -31.93
C ASP A 60 0.00 22.70 -33.28
N THR A 61 1.14 23.40 -33.39
CA THR A 61 1.57 24.09 -34.63
C THR A 61 2.34 23.16 -35.56
N VAL A 62 2.96 22.12 -35.04
CA VAL A 62 3.78 21.16 -35.80
C VAL A 62 3.04 19.85 -35.95
N VAL A 63 2.41 19.69 -37.07
CA VAL A 63 1.74 18.42 -37.44
C VAL A 63 2.60 17.73 -38.52
N SER A 64 2.95 16.45 -38.27
CA SER A 64 3.72 15.67 -39.23
C SER A 64 2.89 15.40 -40.49
N LYS A 65 3.55 14.96 -41.61
CA LYS A 65 2.88 14.58 -42.85
C LYS A 65 1.80 13.50 -42.63
N ASP A 66 1.94 12.70 -41.61
CA ASP A 66 0.99 11.64 -41.21
C ASP A 66 -0.13 12.14 -40.29
N GLY A 67 -0.27 13.44 -40.08
CA GLY A 67 -1.29 14.04 -39.22
C GLY A 67 -1.07 13.88 -37.74
N LYS A 68 0.15 13.47 -37.30
CA LYS A 68 0.52 13.29 -35.91
C LYS A 68 1.09 14.57 -35.30
N ARG A 69 0.73 14.87 -34.05
CA ARG A 69 1.26 16.01 -33.30
C ARG A 69 2.69 15.75 -32.83
N SER A 70 3.47 16.82 -32.69
CA SER A 70 4.76 16.76 -32.02
C SER A 70 4.54 16.68 -30.51
N VAL A 71 5.03 15.61 -29.89
CA VAL A 71 4.99 15.41 -28.42
C VAL A 71 6.39 15.11 -27.94
N GLN A 72 6.90 15.97 -27.05
CA GLN A 72 8.24 15.84 -26.48
C GLN A 72 8.15 15.72 -24.97
N HIS A 73 9.00 14.85 -24.39
CA HIS A 73 9.20 14.77 -22.95
C HIS A 73 10.30 15.73 -22.55
N ILE A 74 10.01 16.64 -21.64
CA ILE A 74 10.98 17.56 -21.07
C ILE A 74 11.10 17.37 -19.56
N THR A 75 12.27 17.69 -19.02
CA THR A 75 12.51 17.71 -17.57
C THR A 75 12.78 19.15 -17.15
N ILE A 76 12.00 19.63 -16.19
CA ILE A 76 12.09 20.95 -15.59
C ILE A 76 12.79 20.81 -14.25
N LYS A 77 13.91 21.51 -14.07
CA LYS A 77 14.79 21.33 -12.90
C LYS A 77 14.68 22.46 -11.88
N ASP A 78 14.26 23.62 -12.31
CA ASP A 78 14.21 24.82 -11.46
C ASP A 78 12.93 25.64 -11.68
N SER A 79 12.71 26.57 -10.77
CA SER A 79 11.52 27.43 -10.74
C SER A 79 11.45 28.39 -11.93
N SER A 80 12.58 28.79 -12.50
CA SER A 80 12.63 29.70 -13.65
C SER A 80 12.24 29.00 -14.95
N GLN A 81 12.74 27.78 -15.15
CA GLN A 81 12.32 26.94 -16.28
C GLN A 81 10.81 26.64 -16.23
N LEU A 82 10.30 26.34 -15.02
CA LEU A 82 8.87 26.13 -14.81
C LEU A 82 8.07 27.40 -15.18
N ALA A 83 8.47 28.55 -14.66
CA ALA A 83 7.81 29.82 -14.93
C ALA A 83 7.77 30.11 -16.43
N SER A 84 8.91 30.03 -17.12
CA SER A 84 8.99 30.25 -18.58
C SER A 84 8.07 29.31 -19.35
N ARG A 85 7.93 28.06 -18.90
CA ARG A 85 7.05 27.09 -19.54
C ARG A 85 5.57 27.38 -19.31
N LEU A 86 5.21 27.81 -18.11
CA LEU A 86 3.82 28.15 -17.75
C LEU A 86 3.33 29.41 -18.46
N GLU A 87 4.23 30.37 -18.73
CA GLU A 87 3.91 31.64 -19.42
C GLU A 87 3.73 31.47 -20.91
N ASN A 88 4.46 30.53 -21.51
CA ASN A 88 4.44 30.30 -22.96
C ASN A 88 3.93 28.89 -23.27
N PRO A 89 2.62 28.61 -23.07
CA PRO A 89 2.05 27.33 -23.43
C PRO A 89 2.02 27.17 -24.96
N LEU A 90 2.58 26.09 -25.48
CA LEU A 90 2.56 25.76 -26.91
C LEU A 90 1.23 25.13 -27.35
N SER A 91 0.41 24.69 -26.40
CA SER A 91 -0.87 24.05 -26.63
C SER A 91 -1.87 24.42 -25.55
N SER A 92 -3.14 24.26 -25.85
CA SER A 92 -4.22 24.33 -24.86
C SER A 92 -4.17 23.17 -23.84
N THR A 93 -3.36 22.15 -24.09
CA THR A 93 -3.18 20.99 -23.23
C THR A 93 -1.84 21.05 -22.50
N SER A 94 -1.89 20.95 -21.18
CA SER A 94 -0.71 20.90 -20.30
C SER A 94 -0.71 19.59 -19.52
N VAL A 95 0.39 18.84 -19.54
CA VAL A 95 0.53 17.56 -18.84
C VAL A 95 1.81 17.57 -18.05
N PHE A 96 1.71 17.41 -16.73
CA PHE A 96 2.85 17.40 -15.81
C PHE A 96 2.88 16.12 -15.00
N PHE A 97 4.10 15.60 -14.76
CA PHE A 97 4.34 14.45 -13.92
C PHE A 97 5.28 14.83 -12.77
N ILE A 98 4.83 14.58 -11.56
CA ILE A 98 5.59 14.74 -10.33
C ILE A 98 5.93 13.34 -9.84
N ARG A 99 7.21 12.97 -9.84
CA ARG A 99 7.66 11.63 -9.45
C ARG A 99 8.19 11.61 -8.02
N GLN A 100 8.36 10.42 -7.47
CA GLN A 100 9.14 10.14 -6.27
C GLN A 100 10.38 9.34 -6.65
N SER A 101 11.45 9.45 -5.90
CA SER A 101 12.64 8.61 -6.08
C SER A 101 12.35 7.13 -5.76
N PHE A 102 11.48 6.89 -4.79
CA PHE A 102 10.92 5.59 -4.40
C PHE A 102 9.59 5.83 -3.67
N SER A 103 8.75 4.80 -3.53
CA SER A 103 7.35 4.94 -3.06
C SER A 103 7.17 5.60 -1.69
N TRP A 104 8.21 5.64 -0.84
CA TRP A 104 8.21 6.28 0.47
C TRP A 104 9.20 7.46 0.55
N GLY A 105 9.61 7.99 -0.58
CA GLY A 105 10.47 9.15 -0.67
C GLY A 105 9.69 10.45 -0.89
N ARG A 106 10.41 11.56 -0.86
CA ARG A 106 9.85 12.88 -1.14
C ARG A 106 9.47 13.01 -2.61
N LEU A 107 8.49 13.86 -2.89
CA LEU A 107 8.16 14.27 -4.25
C LEU A 107 9.33 15.06 -4.85
N LEU A 108 9.70 14.75 -6.09
CA LEU A 108 10.80 15.41 -6.80
C LEU A 108 10.40 16.79 -7.33
N ILE A 109 9.75 17.57 -6.48
CA ILE A 109 9.37 18.96 -6.70
C ILE A 109 9.57 19.72 -5.39
N SER A 110 9.98 21.00 -5.47
CA SER A 110 10.00 21.87 -4.29
C SER A 110 8.61 22.46 -4.00
N GLU A 111 8.37 22.89 -2.76
CA GLU A 111 7.11 23.54 -2.37
C GLU A 111 6.81 24.74 -3.26
N GLU A 112 7.81 25.58 -3.53
CA GLU A 112 7.69 26.75 -4.41
C GLU A 112 7.20 26.35 -5.81
N MET A 113 7.84 25.36 -6.43
CA MET A 113 7.47 24.91 -7.77
C MET A 113 6.08 24.29 -7.78
N LEU A 114 5.71 23.52 -6.73
CA LEU A 114 4.37 22.95 -6.63
C LEU A 114 3.30 24.05 -6.55
N ARG A 115 3.49 25.05 -5.67
CA ARG A 115 2.54 26.14 -5.52
C ARG A 115 2.38 26.95 -6.82
N LYS A 116 3.47 27.23 -7.55
CA LYS A 116 3.43 27.85 -8.87
C LYS A 116 2.68 27.02 -9.88
N LEU A 117 3.03 25.73 -9.98
CA LEU A 117 2.38 24.80 -10.90
C LEU A 117 0.89 24.67 -10.60
N PHE A 118 0.51 24.45 -9.34
CA PHE A 118 -0.88 24.24 -8.97
C PHE A 118 -1.73 25.52 -9.13
N THR A 119 -1.14 26.69 -8.90
CA THR A 119 -1.80 27.98 -9.19
C THR A 119 -2.06 28.12 -10.69
N SER A 120 -1.05 27.91 -11.52
CA SER A 120 -1.18 28.03 -12.98
C SER A 120 -2.15 27.00 -13.57
N GLN A 121 -2.09 25.75 -13.10
CA GLN A 121 -2.97 24.68 -13.55
C GLN A 121 -4.37 24.72 -12.89
N LYS A 122 -4.63 25.69 -12.01
CA LYS A 122 -5.90 25.87 -11.25
C LYS A 122 -6.30 24.58 -10.52
N VAL A 123 -5.32 23.95 -9.88
CA VAL A 123 -5.55 22.68 -9.16
C VAL A 123 -6.45 22.92 -7.96
N HIS A 124 -7.56 22.16 -7.90
CA HIS A 124 -8.52 22.27 -6.81
C HIS A 124 -7.89 21.87 -5.45
N PRO A 125 -8.14 22.60 -4.34
CA PRO A 125 -7.53 22.31 -3.04
C PRO A 125 -7.73 20.89 -2.52
N ASN A 126 -8.86 20.24 -2.82
CA ASN A 126 -9.10 18.84 -2.44
C ASN A 126 -8.05 17.89 -2.98
N PHE A 127 -7.33 18.26 -4.06
CA PHE A 127 -6.23 17.45 -4.56
C PHE A 127 -5.01 17.45 -3.63
N LEU A 128 -4.92 18.42 -2.71
CA LEU A 128 -3.89 18.41 -1.68
C LEU A 128 -4.02 17.21 -0.74
N ASP A 129 -5.22 16.68 -0.51
CA ASP A 129 -5.38 15.43 0.25
C ASP A 129 -4.69 14.25 -0.45
N VAL A 130 -4.71 14.23 -1.79
CA VAL A 130 -3.91 13.27 -2.57
C VAL A 130 -2.42 13.52 -2.44
N VAL A 131 -1.98 14.79 -2.49
CA VAL A 131 -0.55 15.15 -2.33
C VAL A 131 -0.01 14.69 -0.98
N HIS A 132 -0.79 14.84 0.08
CA HIS A 132 -0.40 14.46 1.45
C HIS A 132 -0.20 12.96 1.65
N VAL A 133 -0.79 12.12 0.80
CA VAL A 133 -0.56 10.66 0.81
C VAL A 133 0.88 10.30 0.40
N PHE A 134 1.53 11.16 -0.37
CA PHE A 134 2.92 10.98 -0.78
C PHE A 134 3.90 11.57 0.26
N GLY A 135 5.17 11.60 -0.07
CA GLY A 135 6.22 12.12 0.80
C GLY A 135 6.97 11.04 1.57
N GLU A 136 7.90 11.49 2.40
CA GLU A 136 8.74 10.60 3.19
C GLU A 136 7.93 9.90 4.27
N LYS A 137 8.07 8.58 4.36
CA LYS A 137 7.37 7.71 5.32
C LYS A 137 8.35 6.72 5.93
N THR A 138 8.21 6.46 7.20
CA THR A 138 8.93 5.40 7.93
C THR A 138 8.08 4.15 8.12
N GLU A 139 6.76 4.32 8.09
CA GLU A 139 5.78 3.26 8.32
C GLU A 139 4.69 3.29 7.23
N PRO A 140 3.96 2.19 7.01
CA PRO A 140 2.87 2.10 6.04
C PRO A 140 1.61 2.83 6.53
N VAL A 141 1.67 4.16 6.57
CA VAL A 141 0.53 5.02 6.95
C VAL A 141 -0.28 5.36 5.71
N GLU A 142 -1.60 5.49 5.88
CA GLU A 142 -2.56 5.87 4.84
C GLU A 142 -2.65 4.90 3.64
N GLU A 143 -2.24 3.65 3.82
CA GLU A 143 -2.40 2.63 2.76
C GLU A 143 -3.85 2.43 2.32
N SER A 144 -4.79 2.72 3.21
CA SER A 144 -6.24 2.62 2.96
C SER A 144 -6.87 3.93 2.50
N PHE A 145 -6.09 5.00 2.34
CA PHE A 145 -6.63 6.26 1.85
C PHE A 145 -6.99 6.15 0.38
N SER A 146 -8.20 6.60 0.03
CA SER A 146 -8.66 6.80 -1.34
C SER A 146 -9.61 7.98 -1.36
N THR A 147 -9.44 8.85 -2.31
CA THR A 147 -10.31 10.00 -2.51
C THR A 147 -10.67 10.14 -3.98
N PHE A 148 -11.86 10.64 -4.18
CA PHE A 148 -12.37 11.04 -5.50
C PHE A 148 -13.18 12.31 -5.33
N PHE A 149 -12.96 13.28 -6.19
CA PHE A 149 -13.83 14.45 -6.28
C PHE A 149 -14.07 14.80 -7.75
N TYR A 150 -15.24 15.35 -7.99
CA TYR A 150 -15.66 15.88 -9.27
C TYR A 150 -16.39 17.20 -9.04
N HIS A 151 -15.96 18.23 -9.71
CA HIS A 151 -16.52 19.57 -9.60
C HIS A 151 -16.83 20.14 -10.99
N PRO A 152 -18.11 20.35 -11.34
CA PRO A 152 -18.50 21.08 -12.54
C PRO A 152 -18.04 22.53 -12.48
N LEU A 153 -17.45 23.07 -13.53
CA LEU A 153 -17.01 24.47 -13.58
C LEU A 153 -18.17 25.48 -13.45
N SER A 154 -19.39 25.08 -13.78
CA SER A 154 -20.59 25.91 -13.58
C SER A 154 -20.81 26.30 -12.11
N GLN A 155 -20.34 25.52 -11.17
CA GLN A 155 -20.38 25.83 -9.73
C GLN A 155 -19.32 26.86 -9.30
N TYR A 156 -18.30 27.11 -10.14
CA TYR A 156 -17.22 28.06 -9.92
C TYR A 156 -17.48 29.43 -10.55
N ARG A 157 -18.69 29.70 -11.08
CA ARG A 157 -19.04 30.91 -11.83
C ARG A 157 -18.70 32.25 -11.15
N VAL A 158 -18.58 32.29 -9.84
CA VAL A 158 -18.25 33.51 -9.10
C VAL A 158 -16.77 33.91 -9.27
N ALA A 159 -15.94 33.03 -9.80
CA ALA A 159 -14.49 33.12 -9.63
C ALA A 159 -13.65 33.14 -10.90
N PHE A 160 -14.16 32.74 -12.05
CA PHE A 160 -13.32 32.50 -13.23
C PHE A 160 -13.55 33.46 -14.41
N SER A 161 -13.96 34.69 -14.17
CA SER A 161 -14.07 35.74 -15.20
C SER A 161 -15.43 35.86 -15.90
N GLU A 162 -15.84 37.10 -16.02
CA GLU A 162 -17.08 37.56 -16.66
C GLU A 162 -17.17 37.26 -18.19
N ASN A 163 -16.08 36.72 -18.79
CA ASN A 163 -15.98 36.54 -20.25
C ASN A 163 -16.16 35.09 -20.73
N LEU A 164 -16.41 34.13 -19.83
CA LEU A 164 -16.66 32.74 -20.21
C LEU A 164 -18.18 32.47 -20.19
N SER A 165 -18.87 33.00 -21.18
CA SER A 165 -20.23 32.60 -21.49
C SER A 165 -20.25 31.12 -21.88
N GLU A 166 -21.05 30.31 -21.20
CA GLU A 166 -21.30 28.90 -21.50
C GLU A 166 -20.14 27.91 -21.26
N ASN A 167 -19.51 27.94 -20.08
CA ASN A 167 -18.43 27.02 -19.79
C ASN A 167 -18.95 25.65 -19.39
N GLU A 168 -18.99 24.75 -20.35
CA GLU A 168 -19.02 23.33 -20.11
C GLU A 168 -17.61 22.88 -19.70
N GLY A 169 -17.44 22.40 -18.49
CA GLY A 169 -16.15 21.93 -18.01
C GLY A 169 -16.21 21.40 -16.60
N TYR A 170 -15.11 20.80 -16.16
CA TYR A 170 -15.03 20.16 -14.87
C TYR A 170 -13.58 20.09 -14.34
N ALA A 171 -13.46 19.92 -13.03
CA ALA A 171 -12.25 19.45 -12.38
C ALA A 171 -12.52 18.10 -11.74
N VAL A 172 -11.62 17.14 -11.94
CA VAL A 172 -11.67 15.82 -11.32
C VAL A 172 -10.32 15.49 -10.71
N GLY A 173 -10.33 14.89 -9.53
CA GLY A 173 -9.10 14.43 -8.90
C GLY A 173 -9.34 13.16 -8.11
N TYR A 174 -8.34 12.27 -8.12
CA TYR A 174 -8.38 11.00 -7.42
C TYR A 174 -6.98 10.42 -7.21
N ASN A 175 -6.91 9.45 -6.32
CA ASN A 175 -5.75 8.57 -6.21
C ASN A 175 -6.17 7.12 -6.49
N ILE A 176 -5.26 6.36 -7.09
CA ILE A 176 -5.49 4.95 -7.42
C ILE A 176 -4.27 4.12 -7.10
N LYS A 177 -4.49 2.92 -6.58
CA LYS A 177 -3.41 2.00 -6.20
C LYS A 177 -3.21 0.93 -7.26
N PHE A 178 -1.95 0.61 -7.52
CA PHE A 178 -1.56 -0.39 -8.50
C PHE A 178 -0.42 -1.25 -7.99
N VAL A 179 -0.26 -2.41 -8.60
CA VAL A 179 0.81 -3.34 -8.32
C VAL A 179 1.93 -3.16 -9.33
N ALA A 180 3.16 -3.08 -8.87
CA ALA A 180 4.34 -3.01 -9.74
C ALA A 180 5.44 -3.95 -9.24
N GLY A 181 6.15 -4.59 -10.17
CA GLY A 181 7.39 -5.27 -9.88
C GLY A 181 8.47 -4.26 -9.49
N HIS A 182 9.29 -4.57 -8.48
CA HIS A 182 10.31 -3.64 -8.00
C HIS A 182 11.75 -4.04 -8.34
N GLY A 183 11.98 -5.25 -8.88
CA GLY A 183 13.29 -5.73 -9.31
C GLY A 183 14.35 -5.90 -8.20
N ARG A 184 13.98 -5.77 -6.91
CA ARG A 184 14.91 -5.87 -5.78
C ARG A 184 15.20 -7.33 -5.47
N LYS A 185 16.47 -7.75 -5.55
CA LYS A 185 16.88 -9.15 -5.33
C LYS A 185 16.77 -9.64 -3.89
N PHE A 186 16.76 -8.73 -2.90
CA PHE A 186 16.81 -9.08 -1.47
C PHE A 186 15.42 -9.21 -0.81
N LEU A 187 14.35 -8.78 -1.46
CA LEU A 187 13.00 -8.90 -0.93
C LEU A 187 12.37 -10.21 -1.40
N LYS A 188 11.72 -10.92 -0.48
CA LYS A 188 11.02 -12.18 -0.80
C LYS A 188 9.85 -11.97 -1.78
N ASP A 189 9.16 -10.84 -1.67
CA ASP A 189 8.04 -10.47 -2.55
C ASP A 189 8.56 -9.65 -3.72
N PRO A 190 8.39 -10.08 -4.97
CA PRO A 190 8.84 -9.34 -6.15
C PRO A 190 7.95 -8.14 -6.50
N TYR A 191 6.80 -7.98 -5.84
CA TYR A 191 5.82 -6.94 -6.11
C TYR A 191 5.68 -5.96 -4.94
N SER A 192 5.27 -4.75 -5.26
CA SER A 192 4.86 -3.73 -4.29
C SER A 192 3.61 -3.03 -4.74
N VAL A 193 2.76 -2.66 -3.80
CA VAL A 193 1.64 -1.75 -4.05
C VAL A 193 2.20 -0.33 -4.13
N ARG A 194 1.82 0.37 -5.17
CA ARG A 194 2.13 1.78 -5.41
C ARG A 194 0.86 2.56 -5.60
N GLU A 195 0.99 3.87 -5.67
CA GLU A 195 -0.13 4.79 -5.78
C GLU A 195 0.16 5.87 -6.82
N THR A 196 -0.86 6.24 -7.59
CA THR A 196 -0.81 7.37 -8.53
C THR A 196 -1.91 8.36 -8.16
N GLY A 197 -1.54 9.64 -8.02
CA GLY A 197 -2.48 10.75 -7.96
C GLY A 197 -2.75 11.29 -9.35
N VAL A 198 -4.01 11.60 -9.65
CA VAL A 198 -4.45 12.15 -10.94
C VAL A 198 -5.33 13.35 -10.70
N PHE A 199 -4.98 14.46 -11.31
CA PHE A 199 -5.81 15.65 -11.38
C PHE A 199 -6.01 16.05 -12.83
N GLN A 200 -7.24 16.41 -13.15
CA GLN A 200 -7.60 16.97 -14.45
C GLN A 200 -8.52 18.17 -14.28
N LEU A 201 -8.21 19.23 -15.03
CA LEU A 201 -9.12 20.33 -15.32
C LEU A 201 -9.40 20.32 -16.81
N PHE A 202 -10.66 20.28 -17.18
CA PHE A 202 -11.09 20.41 -18.58
C PHE A 202 -12.14 21.53 -18.67
N ALA A 203 -11.86 22.51 -19.51
CA ALA A 203 -12.78 23.61 -19.82
C ALA A 203 -13.01 23.64 -21.33
N ASN A 204 -14.25 23.40 -21.72
CA ASN A 204 -14.66 23.44 -23.12
C ASN A 204 -15.17 24.83 -23.44
N GLY A 205 -14.33 25.65 -24.04
CA GLY A 205 -14.68 26.97 -24.53
C GLY A 205 -14.75 27.00 -26.04
N SER A 206 -14.75 28.20 -26.64
CA SER A 206 -14.47 28.34 -28.04
C SER A 206 -13.08 27.77 -28.37
N ARG A 207 -12.78 27.44 -29.64
CA ARG A 207 -11.48 26.85 -30.04
C ARG A 207 -10.25 27.61 -29.53
N THR A 208 -10.40 28.88 -29.20
CA THR A 208 -9.33 29.77 -28.69
C THR A 208 -9.23 29.76 -27.17
N THR A 209 -10.23 29.24 -26.44
CA THR A 209 -10.30 29.27 -24.95
C THR A 209 -10.35 27.89 -24.31
N GLN A 210 -10.28 26.82 -25.10
CA GLN A 210 -10.22 25.46 -24.58
C GLN A 210 -8.98 25.29 -23.70
N GLN A 211 -9.15 24.70 -22.54
CA GLN A 211 -8.06 24.41 -21.60
C GLN A 211 -8.18 22.99 -21.09
N CYS A 212 -7.07 22.26 -21.11
CA CYS A 212 -6.98 20.91 -20.57
C CYS A 212 -5.68 20.74 -19.79
N ASN A 213 -5.80 20.64 -18.48
CA ASN A 213 -4.66 20.54 -17.57
C ASN A 213 -4.67 19.17 -16.89
N TRP A 214 -3.54 18.47 -16.96
CA TRP A 214 -3.31 17.21 -16.30
C TRP A 214 -2.11 17.31 -15.35
N VAL A 215 -2.29 16.80 -14.14
CA VAL A 215 -1.19 16.61 -13.19
C VAL A 215 -1.25 15.17 -12.70
N PHE A 216 -0.16 14.46 -12.91
CA PHE A 216 0.03 13.09 -12.43
C PHE A 216 1.08 13.08 -11.33
N ILE A 217 0.79 12.43 -10.21
CA ILE A 217 1.76 12.18 -9.13
C ILE A 217 2.12 10.71 -9.14
N HIS A 218 3.40 10.40 -9.29
CA HIS A 218 3.94 9.05 -9.24
C HIS A 218 3.28 8.07 -10.25
N ALA A 219 3.03 8.52 -11.48
CA ALA A 219 2.63 7.65 -12.57
C ALA A 219 3.71 6.61 -12.89
N SER A 220 3.33 5.45 -13.43
CA SER A 220 4.28 4.47 -13.93
C SER A 220 4.89 4.94 -15.26
N ASP A 221 6.14 4.56 -15.54
CA ASP A 221 6.81 4.91 -16.80
C ASP A 221 6.00 4.42 -18.01
N ALA A 222 5.40 3.22 -17.92
CA ALA A 222 4.55 2.69 -18.98
C ALA A 222 3.29 3.54 -19.22
N LEU A 223 2.67 4.10 -18.16
CA LEU A 223 1.54 5.01 -18.31
C LEU A 223 1.97 6.32 -18.98
N GLU A 224 3.12 6.88 -18.59
CA GLU A 224 3.64 8.11 -19.18
C GLU A 224 3.93 7.96 -20.68
N GLU A 225 4.54 6.83 -21.09
CA GLU A 225 4.80 6.52 -22.51
C GLU A 225 3.50 6.41 -23.31
N ARG A 226 2.51 5.65 -22.79
CA ARG A 226 1.20 5.49 -23.45
C ARG A 226 0.43 6.81 -23.56
N LEU A 227 0.50 7.66 -22.54
CA LEU A 227 -0.07 9.00 -22.60
C LEU A 227 0.59 9.83 -23.73
N GLY A 228 1.92 9.77 -23.84
CA GLY A 228 2.64 10.40 -24.93
C GLY A 228 2.17 9.92 -26.32
N GLU A 229 1.89 8.62 -26.46
CA GLU A 229 1.34 8.06 -27.71
C GLU A 229 -0.09 8.52 -28.00
N VAL A 230 -0.95 8.53 -26.97
CA VAL A 230 -2.34 9.00 -27.11
C VAL A 230 -2.37 10.45 -27.57
N PHE A 231 -1.60 11.33 -26.93
CA PHE A 231 -1.53 12.73 -27.33
C PHE A 231 -0.90 12.93 -28.72
N ARG A 232 0.08 12.11 -29.10
CA ARG A 232 0.70 12.16 -30.44
C ARG A 232 -0.28 11.78 -31.55
N ASN A 233 -1.15 10.81 -31.28
CA ASN A 233 -2.13 10.31 -32.28
C ASN A 233 -3.45 11.11 -32.27
N ALA A 234 -3.69 11.91 -31.23
CA ALA A 234 -4.90 12.74 -31.13
C ALA A 234 -4.83 13.92 -32.13
N LYS A 235 -5.86 14.10 -32.93
CA LYS A 235 -5.96 15.24 -33.85
C LYS A 235 -6.34 16.54 -33.13
N GLU A 236 -7.24 16.43 -32.16
CA GLU A 236 -7.76 17.56 -31.38
C GLU A 236 -7.90 17.18 -29.92
N THR A 237 -7.84 18.16 -29.04
CA THR A 237 -8.13 17.97 -27.62
C THR A 237 -9.65 18.04 -27.44
N THR A 238 -10.30 16.89 -27.40
CA THR A 238 -11.76 16.79 -27.26
C THR A 238 -12.16 16.20 -25.91
N CYS A 239 -13.40 16.36 -25.53
CA CYS A 239 -13.96 15.68 -24.35
C CYS A 239 -13.82 14.14 -24.46
N VAL A 240 -13.95 13.59 -25.68
CA VAL A 240 -13.73 12.17 -25.98
C VAL A 240 -12.33 11.72 -25.62
N LEU A 241 -11.30 12.53 -25.94
CA LEU A 241 -9.92 12.24 -25.59
C LEU A 241 -9.74 12.14 -24.06
N GLN A 242 -10.44 12.99 -23.29
CA GLN A 242 -10.37 12.96 -21.84
C GLN A 242 -10.91 11.64 -21.28
N PHE A 243 -12.00 11.11 -21.82
CA PHE A 243 -12.52 9.79 -21.43
C PHE A 243 -11.54 8.67 -21.76
N GLN A 244 -10.89 8.73 -22.92
CA GLN A 244 -9.86 7.76 -23.31
C GLN A 244 -8.68 7.77 -22.35
N ILE A 245 -8.24 8.95 -21.90
CA ILE A 245 -7.13 9.09 -20.95
C ILE A 245 -7.51 8.49 -19.59
N HIS A 246 -8.69 8.80 -19.05
CA HIS A 246 -9.14 8.18 -17.80
C HIS A 246 -9.26 6.67 -17.90
N ALA A 247 -9.80 6.15 -19.00
CA ALA A 247 -9.86 4.71 -19.25
C ALA A 247 -8.46 4.09 -19.32
N LEU A 248 -7.52 4.75 -20.02
CA LEU A 248 -6.12 4.30 -20.08
C LEU A 248 -5.48 4.22 -18.68
N VAL A 249 -5.67 5.26 -17.85
CA VAL A 249 -5.14 5.27 -16.48
C VAL A 249 -5.67 4.07 -15.69
N LEU A 250 -6.98 3.85 -15.69
CA LEU A 250 -7.60 2.76 -14.93
C LEU A 250 -7.20 1.38 -15.46
N LEU A 251 -7.14 1.19 -16.76
CA LEU A 251 -6.74 -0.08 -17.36
C LEU A 251 -5.25 -0.38 -17.11
N SER A 252 -4.37 0.65 -17.15
CA SER A 252 -2.94 0.46 -16.90
C SER A 252 -2.65 -0.02 -15.47
N VAL A 253 -3.44 0.40 -14.49
CA VAL A 253 -3.27 -0.05 -13.09
C VAL A 253 -3.79 -1.48 -12.87
N SER A 254 -4.52 -2.05 -13.83
CA SER A 254 -5.06 -3.42 -13.75
C SER A 254 -4.04 -4.50 -14.14
N GLU A 255 -2.97 -4.15 -14.86
CA GLU A 255 -2.11 -5.09 -15.57
C GLU A 255 -1.40 -6.10 -14.67
N ASN A 256 -0.90 -5.68 -13.51
CA ASN A 256 -0.07 -6.52 -12.65
C ASN A 256 -0.83 -7.26 -11.55
N TRP A 257 -2.13 -7.10 -11.43
CA TRP A 257 -2.91 -7.79 -10.40
C TRP A 257 -2.93 -9.30 -10.60
N ARG A 258 -3.06 -9.77 -11.85
CA ARG A 258 -3.08 -11.20 -12.17
C ARG A 258 -1.76 -11.90 -11.82
N PRO A 259 -0.57 -11.46 -12.30
CA PRO A 259 0.68 -12.10 -11.94
C PRO A 259 0.98 -12.01 -10.44
N TYR A 260 0.58 -10.93 -9.77
CA TYR A 260 0.74 -10.83 -8.32
C TYR A 260 -0.14 -11.81 -7.56
N THR A 261 -1.41 -11.95 -7.95
CA THR A 261 -2.32 -12.94 -7.34
C THR A 261 -1.78 -14.35 -7.53
N ASN A 262 -1.27 -14.71 -8.72
CA ASN A 262 -0.65 -16.00 -8.97
C ASN A 262 0.55 -16.25 -8.05
N TYR A 263 1.43 -15.25 -7.88
CA TYR A 263 2.55 -15.35 -6.94
C TYR A 263 2.11 -15.62 -5.49
N LEU A 264 1.03 -14.97 -5.05
CA LEU A 264 0.47 -15.19 -3.70
C LEU A 264 -0.16 -16.57 -3.56
N GLU A 265 -0.83 -17.06 -4.61
CA GLU A 265 -1.36 -18.44 -4.66
C GLU A 265 -0.24 -19.48 -4.60
N GLU A 266 0.86 -19.29 -5.33
CA GLU A 266 2.04 -20.17 -5.25
C GLU A 266 2.68 -20.15 -3.86
N SER A 267 2.76 -18.97 -3.24
CA SER A 267 3.27 -18.82 -1.88
C SER A 267 2.38 -19.53 -0.85
N PHE A 268 1.06 -19.45 -1.02
CA PHE A 268 0.09 -20.18 -0.22
C PHE A 268 0.18 -21.70 -0.43
N GLN A 269 0.34 -22.15 -1.68
CA GLN A 269 0.39 -23.58 -2.00
C GLN A 269 1.51 -24.31 -1.24
N LYS A 270 2.67 -23.67 -1.08
CA LYS A 270 3.79 -24.22 -0.29
C LYS A 270 3.42 -24.44 1.18
N LEU A 271 2.67 -23.49 1.77
CA LEU A 271 2.21 -23.59 3.14
C LEU A 271 1.07 -24.61 3.30
N LEU A 272 0.20 -24.69 2.30
CA LEU A 272 -0.88 -25.69 2.22
C LEU A 272 -0.31 -27.11 2.24
N GLU A 273 0.68 -27.40 1.38
CA GLU A 273 1.33 -28.71 1.30
C GLU A 273 1.96 -29.10 2.64
N ARG A 274 2.65 -28.19 3.30
CA ARG A 274 3.21 -28.43 4.63
C ARG A 274 2.12 -28.80 5.65
N GLY A 275 0.99 -28.08 5.65
CA GLY A 275 -0.13 -28.37 6.54
C GLY A 275 -0.78 -29.74 6.29
N PHE A 276 -1.02 -30.09 5.02
CA PHE A 276 -1.72 -31.32 4.67
C PHE A 276 -0.85 -32.60 4.76
N TYR A 277 0.45 -32.49 4.46
CA TYR A 277 1.35 -33.63 4.51
C TYR A 277 1.97 -33.86 5.89
N THR A 278 1.71 -33.03 6.86
CA THR A 278 2.16 -33.21 8.24
C THR A 278 1.45 -34.40 8.89
N ASN A 279 2.23 -35.38 9.35
CA ASN A 279 1.68 -36.52 10.08
C ASN A 279 1.23 -36.12 11.49
N ILE A 280 0.04 -36.55 11.90
CA ILE A 280 -0.53 -36.22 13.22
C ILE A 280 0.20 -36.98 14.32
N ASN A 281 0.51 -38.25 14.12
CA ASN A 281 0.89 -39.19 15.17
C ASN A 281 2.41 -39.43 15.33
N ARG A 282 3.23 -39.03 14.34
CA ARG A 282 4.69 -39.23 14.42
C ARG A 282 5.42 -38.10 13.74
N PRO A 283 6.41 -37.48 14.43
CA PRO A 283 7.38 -36.66 13.73
C PRO A 283 8.06 -37.53 12.65
N THR A 284 8.15 -36.97 11.45
CA THR A 284 8.84 -37.69 10.36
C THR A 284 10.32 -37.81 10.70
N THR A 285 10.85 -39.03 10.63
CA THR A 285 12.29 -39.26 10.61
C THR A 285 12.89 -38.51 9.42
N GLU A 286 14.05 -37.89 9.61
CA GLU A 286 14.88 -37.07 8.73
C GLU A 286 14.37 -36.87 7.28
N GLY A 287 13.95 -35.65 6.95
CA GLY A 287 13.60 -35.24 5.59
C GLY A 287 12.11 -35.14 5.23
N GLY A 288 11.20 -35.44 6.18
CA GLY A 288 9.76 -35.26 5.94
C GLY A 288 9.29 -33.83 6.03
N ILE A 289 8.21 -33.53 5.29
CA ILE A 289 7.54 -32.22 5.36
C ILE A 289 6.78 -32.16 6.69
N GLU A 290 7.19 -31.25 7.56
CA GLU A 290 6.52 -30.97 8.84
C GLU A 290 6.13 -29.51 8.95
N ALA A 291 4.86 -29.28 9.32
CA ALA A 291 4.39 -27.96 9.70
C ALA A 291 4.79 -27.64 11.13
N ASP A 292 5.11 -26.38 11.35
CA ASP A 292 5.52 -25.83 12.64
C ASP A 292 4.85 -24.48 12.94
N PHE A 293 5.17 -23.87 14.08
CA PHE A 293 4.66 -22.55 14.43
C PHE A 293 5.09 -21.45 13.48
N SER A 294 6.19 -21.63 12.74
CA SER A 294 6.62 -20.66 11.70
C SER A 294 5.66 -20.65 10.53
N ASP A 295 5.05 -21.78 10.18
CA ASP A 295 4.06 -21.88 9.11
C ASP A 295 2.76 -21.15 9.51
N ILE A 296 2.31 -21.25 10.75
CA ILE A 296 1.17 -20.47 11.26
C ILE A 296 1.47 -18.98 11.15
N ARG A 297 2.66 -18.55 11.58
CA ARG A 297 3.07 -17.16 11.47
C ARG A 297 3.11 -16.68 10.01
N ASN A 298 3.64 -17.49 9.12
CA ASN A 298 3.70 -17.16 7.69
C ASN A 298 2.28 -17.08 7.08
N LEU A 299 1.37 -17.97 7.46
CA LEU A 299 -0.04 -17.92 7.06
C LEU A 299 -0.75 -16.69 7.59
N GLN A 300 -0.47 -16.28 8.84
CA GLN A 300 -1.02 -15.04 9.41
C GLN A 300 -0.52 -13.80 8.65
N LEU A 301 0.79 -13.72 8.36
CA LEU A 301 1.37 -12.64 7.57
C LEU A 301 0.79 -12.59 6.15
N LEU A 302 0.63 -13.76 5.52
CA LEU A 302 -0.01 -13.85 4.20
C LEU A 302 -1.47 -13.41 4.26
N THR A 303 -2.22 -13.86 5.26
CA THR A 303 -3.64 -13.51 5.45
C THR A 303 -3.81 -12.01 5.66
N ASP A 304 -2.98 -11.38 6.47
CA ASP A 304 -3.00 -9.93 6.70
C ASP A 304 -2.71 -9.16 5.41
N LYS A 305 -1.71 -9.60 4.65
CA LYS A 305 -1.39 -9.04 3.34
C LYS A 305 -2.56 -9.17 2.35
N LEU A 306 -3.17 -10.36 2.27
CA LEU A 306 -4.32 -10.59 1.39
C LEU A 306 -5.52 -9.72 1.76
N ARG A 307 -5.81 -9.53 3.04
CA ARG A 307 -6.88 -8.64 3.50
C ARG A 307 -6.63 -7.18 3.10
N ARG A 308 -5.39 -6.70 3.22
CA ARG A 308 -5.02 -5.36 2.73
C ARG A 308 -5.25 -5.23 1.22
N LEU A 309 -4.91 -6.25 0.45
CA LEU A 309 -5.14 -6.26 -1.00
C LEU A 309 -6.63 -6.30 -1.36
N CYS A 310 -7.46 -7.06 -0.63
CA CYS A 310 -8.91 -7.02 -0.78
C CYS A 310 -9.45 -5.60 -0.60
N HIS A 311 -9.01 -4.92 0.45
CA HIS A 311 -9.43 -3.55 0.72
C HIS A 311 -9.00 -2.58 -0.41
N ILE A 312 -7.77 -2.68 -0.89
CA ILE A 312 -7.26 -1.86 -2.00
C ILE A 312 -8.08 -2.10 -3.28
N LEU A 313 -8.38 -3.35 -3.62
CA LEU A 313 -9.22 -3.67 -4.78
C LEU A 313 -10.62 -3.10 -4.65
N GLN A 314 -11.20 -3.13 -3.44
CA GLN A 314 -12.51 -2.52 -3.17
C GLN A 314 -12.47 -1.00 -3.35
N LEU A 315 -11.41 -0.31 -2.90
CA LEU A 315 -11.22 1.12 -3.14
C LEU A 315 -11.12 1.44 -4.63
N ASN A 316 -10.36 0.66 -5.39
CA ASN A 316 -10.23 0.81 -6.83
C ASN A 316 -11.56 0.57 -7.57
N ILE A 317 -12.34 -0.43 -7.14
CA ILE A 317 -13.70 -0.69 -7.68
C ILE A 317 -14.62 0.51 -7.43
N ASN A 318 -14.62 1.04 -6.21
CA ASN A 318 -15.44 2.19 -5.84
C ASN A 318 -15.05 3.43 -6.67
N LEU A 319 -13.76 3.68 -6.86
CA LEU A 319 -13.26 4.75 -7.73
C LEU A 319 -13.76 4.59 -9.17
N GLY A 320 -13.63 3.39 -9.74
CA GLY A 320 -14.11 3.12 -11.10
C GLY A 320 -15.61 3.36 -11.26
N MET A 321 -16.42 2.98 -10.26
CA MET A 321 -17.87 3.25 -10.26
C MET A 321 -18.17 4.76 -10.18
N GLN A 322 -17.48 5.49 -9.32
CA GLN A 322 -17.65 6.95 -9.18
C GLN A 322 -17.27 7.67 -10.48
N LEU A 323 -16.14 7.32 -11.09
CA LEU A 323 -15.70 7.92 -12.33
C LEU A 323 -16.69 7.61 -13.48
N LYS A 324 -17.17 6.37 -13.59
CA LYS A 324 -18.20 5.98 -14.57
C LYS A 324 -19.47 6.81 -14.40
N SER A 325 -19.95 6.98 -13.17
CA SER A 325 -21.14 7.78 -12.87
C SER A 325 -20.96 9.25 -13.26
N CYS A 326 -19.82 9.85 -12.88
CA CYS A 326 -19.56 11.27 -13.16
C CYS A 326 -19.44 11.56 -14.65
N MET A 327 -18.75 10.71 -15.41
CA MET A 327 -18.62 10.88 -16.86
C MET A 327 -19.98 10.74 -17.57
N GLY A 328 -20.88 9.88 -17.06
CA GLY A 328 -22.26 9.77 -17.54
C GLY A 328 -23.07 11.07 -17.34
N CYS A 329 -22.93 11.72 -16.18
CA CYS A 329 -23.62 12.99 -15.89
C CYS A 329 -23.19 14.14 -16.80
N MET A 330 -21.91 14.19 -17.20
CA MET A 330 -21.37 15.25 -18.05
C MET A 330 -22.05 15.33 -19.42
N ILE A 331 -22.43 14.19 -19.98
CA ILE A 331 -23.04 14.13 -21.31
C ILE A 331 -24.50 14.56 -21.30
N GLN A 332 -25.19 14.30 -20.20
CA GLN A 332 -26.57 14.78 -20.06
C GLN A 332 -26.67 16.29 -20.01
N THR A 333 -25.59 16.98 -19.63
CA THR A 333 -25.52 18.45 -19.60
C THR A 333 -25.02 19.09 -20.89
N SER A 334 -24.46 18.29 -21.81
CA SER A 334 -23.85 18.80 -23.05
C SER A 334 -24.81 18.66 -24.24
N SER A 335 -25.05 19.74 -24.95
CA SER A 335 -25.95 19.81 -26.11
C SER A 335 -25.42 19.12 -27.41
N SER A 336 -24.26 18.50 -27.38
CA SER A 336 -23.57 17.90 -28.54
C SER A 336 -23.94 16.42 -28.73
N GLY A 337 -24.96 16.15 -29.51
CA GLY A 337 -25.67 14.89 -29.67
C GLY A 337 -24.93 13.55 -29.90
N ALA A 338 -24.93 13.04 -31.15
CA ALA A 338 -24.69 11.61 -31.45
C ALA A 338 -23.22 11.12 -31.31
N SER A 339 -22.21 11.95 -31.58
CA SER A 339 -20.80 11.53 -31.46
C SER A 339 -20.35 11.33 -30.03
N LEU A 340 -20.89 12.08 -29.08
CA LEU A 340 -20.57 12.00 -27.67
C LEU A 340 -21.18 10.74 -27.04
N SER A 341 -22.37 10.31 -27.46
CA SER A 341 -23.01 9.09 -26.94
C SER A 341 -22.22 7.83 -27.30
N THR A 342 -21.73 7.69 -28.51
CA THR A 342 -20.91 6.55 -28.95
C THR A 342 -19.61 6.48 -28.15
N SER A 343 -19.01 7.63 -27.84
CA SER A 343 -17.78 7.69 -27.05
C SER A 343 -18.02 7.35 -25.59
N LEU A 344 -19.19 7.68 -25.06
CA LEU A 344 -19.61 7.26 -23.72
C LEU A 344 -19.84 5.75 -23.64
N ASP A 345 -20.49 5.17 -24.64
CA ASP A 345 -20.72 3.73 -24.71
C ASP A 345 -19.39 2.96 -24.73
N TRP A 346 -18.43 3.46 -25.52
CA TRP A 346 -17.07 2.94 -25.50
C TRP A 346 -16.43 3.06 -24.11
N PHE A 347 -16.47 4.24 -23.49
CA PHE A 347 -15.92 4.46 -22.14
C PHE A 347 -16.59 3.56 -21.11
N ASN A 348 -17.91 3.46 -21.12
CA ASN A 348 -18.66 2.59 -20.24
C ASN A 348 -18.25 1.13 -20.40
N SER A 349 -18.04 0.67 -21.64
CA SER A 349 -17.55 -0.68 -21.92
C SER A 349 -16.14 -0.91 -21.33
N GLN A 350 -15.23 0.07 -21.44
CA GLN A 350 -13.91 -0.02 -20.82
C GLN A 350 -13.98 -0.03 -19.28
N MET A 351 -14.89 0.77 -18.70
CA MET A 351 -15.11 0.77 -17.25
C MET A 351 -15.71 -0.55 -16.76
N ASP A 352 -16.62 -1.15 -17.51
CA ASP A 352 -17.19 -2.46 -17.19
C ASP A 352 -16.12 -3.56 -17.24
N LEU A 353 -15.22 -3.52 -18.21
CA LEU A 353 -14.07 -4.39 -18.28
C LEU A 353 -13.17 -4.22 -17.05
N TYR A 354 -12.80 -2.98 -16.71
CA TYR A 354 -12.00 -2.66 -15.53
C TYR A 354 -12.65 -3.18 -14.25
N LEU A 355 -13.94 -2.88 -14.03
CA LEU A 355 -14.68 -3.31 -12.85
C LEU A 355 -14.80 -4.84 -12.76
N SER A 356 -15.05 -5.50 -13.89
CA SER A 356 -15.10 -6.97 -13.96
C SER A 356 -13.76 -7.62 -13.59
N GLN A 357 -12.65 -7.11 -14.11
CA GLN A 357 -11.31 -7.60 -13.78
C GLN A 357 -11.01 -7.43 -12.28
N HIS A 358 -11.26 -6.25 -11.71
CA HIS A 358 -11.00 -6.00 -10.29
C HIS A 358 -11.89 -6.84 -9.37
N LYS A 359 -13.17 -7.03 -9.70
CA LYS A 359 -14.07 -7.92 -8.96
C LYS A 359 -13.60 -9.37 -9.02
N THR A 360 -13.10 -9.83 -10.16
CA THR A 360 -12.53 -11.17 -10.31
C THR A 360 -11.29 -11.36 -9.42
N HIS A 361 -10.38 -10.38 -9.41
CA HIS A 361 -9.21 -10.42 -8.53
C HIS A 361 -9.60 -10.38 -7.06
N LEU A 362 -10.57 -9.55 -6.69
CA LEU A 362 -11.10 -9.48 -5.33
C LEU A 362 -11.63 -10.84 -4.88
N ALA A 363 -12.50 -11.47 -5.64
CA ALA A 363 -13.07 -12.78 -5.33
C ALA A 363 -11.99 -13.87 -5.19
N ARG A 364 -10.95 -13.86 -6.05
CA ARG A 364 -9.81 -14.80 -5.94
C ARG A 364 -9.05 -14.59 -4.64
N ILE A 365 -8.74 -13.35 -4.27
CA ILE A 365 -7.99 -13.05 -3.04
C ILE A 365 -8.84 -13.35 -1.80
N GLU A 366 -10.13 -13.06 -1.79
CA GLU A 366 -11.05 -13.42 -0.70
C GLU A 366 -11.13 -14.95 -0.49
N SER A 367 -11.21 -15.71 -1.58
CA SER A 367 -11.11 -17.17 -1.52
C SER A 367 -9.79 -17.65 -0.91
N LEU A 368 -8.69 -16.98 -1.28
CA LEU A 368 -7.37 -17.33 -0.74
C LEU A 368 -7.25 -16.99 0.75
N VAL A 369 -7.84 -15.88 1.22
CA VAL A 369 -7.95 -15.54 2.65
C VAL A 369 -8.66 -16.64 3.42
N SER A 370 -9.82 -17.07 2.95
CA SER A 370 -10.62 -18.12 3.60
C SER A 370 -9.85 -19.44 3.68
N ARG A 371 -9.20 -19.84 2.59
CA ARG A 371 -8.37 -21.06 2.54
C ARG A 371 -7.16 -20.98 3.47
N ALA A 372 -6.47 -19.84 3.52
CA ALA A 372 -5.32 -19.63 4.41
C ALA A 372 -5.71 -19.72 5.87
N GLN A 373 -6.86 -19.19 6.24
CA GLN A 373 -7.40 -19.31 7.61
C GLN A 373 -7.73 -20.78 7.95
N GLY A 374 -8.33 -21.53 7.02
CA GLY A 374 -8.62 -22.96 7.21
C GLY A 374 -7.35 -23.78 7.43
N VAL A 375 -6.30 -23.53 6.63
CA VAL A 375 -5.00 -24.22 6.79
C VAL A 375 -4.31 -23.82 8.10
N SER A 376 -4.38 -22.55 8.48
CA SER A 376 -3.83 -22.09 9.78
C SER A 376 -4.49 -22.81 10.95
N SER A 377 -5.82 -22.95 10.93
CA SER A 377 -6.56 -23.70 11.95
C SER A 377 -6.21 -25.18 11.96
N LEU A 378 -6.04 -25.80 10.77
CA LEU A 378 -5.61 -27.20 10.67
C LEU A 378 -4.24 -27.41 11.32
N ILE A 379 -3.25 -26.59 10.96
CA ILE A 379 -1.90 -26.69 11.56
C ILE A 379 -1.95 -26.49 13.06
N GLN A 380 -2.72 -25.50 13.55
CA GLN A 380 -2.89 -25.25 14.97
C GLN A 380 -3.43 -26.51 15.69
N ASN A 381 -4.49 -27.11 15.16
CA ASN A 381 -5.07 -28.33 15.74
C ASN A 381 -4.06 -29.49 15.76
N ILE A 382 -3.26 -29.67 14.71
CA ILE A 382 -2.22 -30.70 14.67
C ILE A 382 -1.17 -30.48 15.78
N LEU A 383 -0.72 -29.25 15.96
CA LEU A 383 0.26 -28.89 17.00
C LEU A 383 -0.32 -29.05 18.41
N ASP A 384 -1.58 -28.70 18.61
CA ASP A 384 -2.28 -28.88 19.88
C ASP A 384 -2.43 -30.35 20.25
N ILE A 385 -2.79 -31.23 19.31
CA ILE A 385 -2.86 -32.69 19.48
C ILE A 385 -1.47 -33.23 19.88
N ARG A 386 -0.41 -32.87 19.16
CA ARG A 386 0.97 -33.30 19.47
C ARG A 386 1.42 -32.82 20.84
N THR A 387 1.07 -31.60 21.23
CA THR A 387 1.39 -31.05 22.54
C THR A 387 0.66 -31.82 23.65
N ALA A 388 -0.62 -32.13 23.45
CA ALA A 388 -1.41 -32.92 24.38
C ALA A 388 -0.85 -34.35 24.53
N GLU A 389 -0.47 -35.00 23.45
CA GLU A 389 0.16 -36.33 23.46
C GLU A 389 1.51 -36.30 24.19
N SER A 390 2.36 -35.30 23.93
CA SER A 390 3.64 -35.13 24.61
C SER A 390 3.43 -34.91 26.09
N ASN A 391 2.48 -34.09 26.52
CA ASN A 391 2.15 -33.84 27.90
C ASN A 391 1.62 -35.13 28.58
N SER A 392 0.81 -35.93 27.91
CA SER A 392 0.35 -37.22 28.39
C SER A 392 1.51 -38.18 28.63
N ARG A 393 2.48 -38.30 27.72
CA ARG A 393 3.68 -39.11 27.89
C ARG A 393 4.56 -38.64 29.05
N ILE A 394 4.74 -37.31 29.19
CA ILE A 394 5.48 -36.72 30.30
C ILE A 394 4.78 -37.04 31.62
N ASN A 395 3.47 -36.88 31.71
CA ASN A 395 2.70 -37.18 32.93
C ASN A 395 2.79 -38.66 33.31
N SER A 396 2.72 -39.57 32.30
CA SER A 396 2.94 -41.00 32.56
C SER A 396 4.34 -41.29 33.12
N ALA A 397 5.38 -40.72 32.50
CA ALA A 397 6.75 -40.88 32.97
C ALA A 397 6.97 -40.31 34.37
N VAL A 398 6.38 -39.15 34.71
CA VAL A 398 6.41 -38.55 36.04
C VAL A 398 5.69 -39.45 37.05
N HIS A 399 4.55 -40.04 36.68
CA HIS A 399 3.85 -41.01 37.52
C HIS A 399 4.73 -42.22 37.82
N ASP A 400 5.36 -42.82 36.81
CA ASP A 400 6.23 -44.00 36.96
C ASP A 400 7.45 -43.66 37.85
N ILE A 401 8.11 -42.50 37.65
CA ILE A 401 9.21 -42.06 38.50
C ILE A 401 8.74 -41.82 39.94
N THR A 402 7.55 -41.27 40.12
CA THR A 402 6.99 -41.00 41.46
C THR A 402 6.70 -42.32 42.18
N GLU A 403 6.14 -43.30 41.46
CA GLU A 403 5.89 -44.62 42.02
C GLU A 403 7.18 -45.35 42.43
N GLN A 404 8.21 -45.32 41.57
CA GLN A 404 9.54 -45.79 41.89
C GLN A 404 10.13 -45.13 43.13
N GLY A 405 10.03 -43.78 43.19
CA GLY A 405 10.49 -43.03 44.36
C GLY A 405 9.75 -43.38 45.66
N ILE A 406 8.46 -43.68 45.59
CA ILE A 406 7.71 -44.19 46.74
C ILE A 406 8.21 -45.59 47.18
N GLN A 407 8.48 -46.48 46.21
CA GLN A 407 9.04 -47.79 46.52
C GLN A 407 10.43 -47.72 47.11
N GLU A 408 11.32 -46.90 46.54
CA GLU A 408 12.66 -46.63 47.10
C GLU A 408 12.59 -46.06 48.50
N ASN A 409 11.73 -45.09 48.77
CA ASN A 409 11.53 -44.50 50.08
C ASN A 409 11.02 -45.54 51.11
N LYS A 410 10.14 -46.48 50.70
CA LYS A 410 9.72 -47.59 51.51
C LYS A 410 10.90 -48.53 51.83
N LEU A 411 11.76 -48.79 50.88
CA LEU A 411 12.96 -49.60 51.01
C LEU A 411 13.97 -48.91 52.02
N ILE A 412 14.23 -47.60 51.75
CA ILE A 412 15.10 -46.81 52.64
C ILE A 412 14.55 -46.78 54.04
N LYS A 413 13.25 -46.63 54.24
CA LYS A 413 12.63 -46.67 55.58
C LYS A 413 12.82 -48.00 56.24
N ARG A 414 12.72 -49.14 55.55
CA ARG A 414 12.99 -50.48 56.05
C ARG A 414 14.46 -50.63 56.48
N LEU A 415 15.40 -50.27 55.61
CA LEU A 415 16.81 -50.30 55.82
C LEU A 415 17.21 -49.39 57.03
N THR A 416 16.63 -48.23 57.13
CA THR A 416 16.88 -47.33 58.31
C THR A 416 16.36 -47.92 59.60
N HIS A 417 15.18 -48.59 59.52
CA HIS A 417 14.65 -49.28 60.73
C HIS A 417 15.54 -50.47 61.14
N GLN A 418 16.04 -51.29 60.22
CA GLN A 418 17.00 -52.32 60.43
C GLN A 418 18.30 -51.78 61.05
N SER A 419 18.89 -50.73 60.40
CA SER A 419 20.11 -50.09 60.87
C SER A 419 19.95 -49.52 62.29
N THR A 420 18.77 -48.97 62.61
CA THR A 420 18.49 -48.50 63.98
C THR A 420 18.36 -49.64 64.99
N GLN A 421 17.80 -50.80 64.59
CA GLN A 421 17.78 -52.00 65.43
C GLN A 421 19.20 -52.53 65.63
N ASP A 422 19.98 -52.70 64.54
CA ASP A 422 21.36 -53.14 64.58
C ASP A 422 22.22 -52.22 65.50
N THR A 423 22.01 -50.89 65.39
CA THR A 423 22.68 -49.92 66.25
C THR A 423 22.29 -50.09 67.76
N ARG A 424 21.02 -50.41 68.00
CA ARG A 424 20.59 -50.73 69.41
C ARG A 424 21.25 -52.03 69.93
N VAL A 425 21.28 -53.06 69.10
CA VAL A 425 21.95 -54.32 69.43
C VAL A 425 23.45 -54.10 69.68
N MET A 426 24.11 -53.34 68.80
CA MET A 426 25.50 -52.97 68.92
C MET A 426 25.76 -52.15 70.22
N LYS A 427 24.87 -51.24 70.61
CA LYS A 427 24.95 -50.51 71.87
C LYS A 427 24.82 -51.43 73.09
N VAL A 428 23.91 -52.42 73.04
CA VAL A 428 23.75 -53.41 74.05
C VAL A 428 24.99 -54.28 74.15
N ILE A 429 25.52 -54.79 73.04
CA ILE A 429 26.77 -55.57 73.04
C ILE A 429 27.94 -54.75 73.56
N ALA A 430 28.06 -53.46 73.13
CA ALA A 430 29.10 -52.57 73.65
C ALA A 430 28.97 -52.34 75.17
N LEU A 431 27.74 -52.19 75.67
CA LEU A 431 27.48 -52.02 77.09
C LEU A 431 27.85 -53.31 77.91
N ILE A 432 27.44 -54.49 77.39
CA ILE A 432 27.79 -55.77 77.94
C ILE A 432 29.34 -55.94 77.94
N SER A 433 29.97 -55.66 76.80
CA SER A 433 31.44 -55.74 76.71
C SER A 433 32.15 -54.77 77.69
N ALA A 434 31.63 -53.57 77.85
CA ALA A 434 32.17 -52.57 78.76
C ALA A 434 32.05 -52.99 80.25
N ILE A 435 31.02 -53.77 80.57
CA ILE A 435 30.82 -54.30 81.97
C ILE A 435 31.66 -55.57 82.17
N PHE A 436 31.68 -56.48 81.25
CA PHE A 436 32.36 -57.79 81.42
C PHE A 436 33.86 -57.75 81.15
N LEU A 437 34.40 -56.93 80.26
CA LEU A 437 35.83 -56.83 79.96
C LEU A 437 36.64 -56.38 81.17
N PRO A 438 36.28 -55.39 81.97
CA PRO A 438 37.00 -55.05 83.19
C PRO A 438 36.95 -56.18 84.25
N ALA A 439 35.75 -56.83 84.32
CA ALA A 439 35.58 -57.95 85.30
C ALA A 439 36.46 -59.18 84.95
N THR A 440 36.55 -59.51 83.67
CA THR A 440 37.43 -60.58 83.18
C THR A 440 38.90 -60.25 83.34
N PHE A 441 39.27 -58.98 83.09
CA PHE A 441 40.66 -58.53 83.31
C PHE A 441 41.08 -58.60 84.78
N VAL A 442 40.19 -58.21 85.65
CA VAL A 442 40.44 -58.31 87.09
C VAL A 442 40.51 -59.80 87.56
N ALA A 443 39.67 -60.68 86.98
CA ALA A 443 39.69 -62.12 87.25
C ALA A 443 40.98 -62.80 86.78
N VAL A 444 41.53 -62.43 85.63
CA VAL A 444 42.77 -62.94 85.02
C VAL A 444 44.01 -62.39 85.73
N SER A 445 43.97 -61.18 86.27
CA SER A 445 45.11 -60.58 87.02
C SER A 445 45.23 -61.07 88.47
N ASN A 446 44.23 -61.80 89.01
CA ASN A 446 44.22 -62.41 90.33
C ASN A 446 44.41 -63.93 90.34
N SER A 447 44.71 -64.56 89.19
CA SER A 447 45.14 -65.95 89.01
C SER A 447 46.63 -65.97 88.73
#